data_23bfbb46fe3dbe0054cbd80646471b0b
#
_entry.id   23bfbb46fe3dbe0054cbd80646471b0b
#
_cell.length_a   1.000
_cell.length_b   1.000
_cell.length_c   1.000
_cell.angle_alpha   90.00
_cell.angle_beta   90.00
_cell.angle_gamma   90.00
#
_symmetry.space_group_name_H-M   'P 1'
#
loop_
_entity.id
_entity.type
_entity.pdbx_description
1 polymer ?
#
loop_
_entity_poly.entity_id
_entity_poly.type
_entity_poly.pdbx_seq_one_letter_code
_entity_poly.pdbx_strand_id
1 'polypeptide(L)'
;MCYNPKMNLSEKIIKKDKYGPEYVVEVYDSSIGMNGFLVIDNTVLGPGKGGIRMTPGVTAEEVYRLARTMTWKNSLAGIPFGGAKAGIVWPGGDDNLKKKFVQSFAKAIKPFLMKKYIAGPDVNTGEKEMQWFVEATSNLRAATGKPSKLCHPTGERCGLPHELGSTGYGVAQAAAIAVKLKGLDISRTTVAIEGFGNVGEFTLRHLAGMGAKVVAITDVHGGVYDKNGLDEKILLNLKHQKKSPIEYPAERK
;
A
#
# COMPACT_ATOMS: atom_id res chain seq x y z
N MET A 1 27.42 34.73 5.82
CA MET A 1 27.26 33.32 5.39
C MET A 1 26.68 33.34 3.98
N CYS A 2 27.45 32.93 2.99
CA CYS A 2 27.06 33.04 1.59
C CYS A 2 25.99 32.05 1.23
N TYR A 3 24.87 32.53 0.76
CA TYR A 3 23.80 31.76 0.12
C TYR A 3 24.35 31.07 -1.13
N ASN A 4 24.33 29.76 -1.18
CA ASN A 4 24.78 28.97 -2.33
C ASN A 4 23.60 28.74 -3.29
N PRO A 5 23.52 29.38 -4.47
CA PRO A 5 22.35 29.30 -5.37
C PRO A 5 22.45 28.14 -6.36
N LYS A 6 23.02 27.02 -5.96
CA LYS A 6 23.01 25.78 -6.77
C LYS A 6 22.16 24.69 -6.14
N MET A 7 20.97 25.04 -5.65
CA MET A 7 19.90 24.06 -5.60
C MET A 7 19.33 23.99 -7.02
N ASN A 8 19.71 22.94 -7.74
CA ASN A 8 19.10 22.57 -9.00
C ASN A 8 17.65 22.17 -8.70
N LEU A 9 16.78 23.15 -8.66
CA LEU A 9 15.34 23.01 -8.78
C LEU A 9 15.05 22.58 -10.23
N SER A 10 15.47 21.40 -10.61
CA SER A 10 14.71 20.65 -11.58
C SER A 10 13.43 20.24 -10.86
N GLU A 11 12.54 21.21 -10.63
CA GLU A 11 11.13 20.95 -10.41
C GLU A 11 10.69 20.02 -11.53
N LYS A 12 10.64 18.73 -11.23
CA LYS A 12 9.92 17.80 -12.09
C LYS A 12 8.46 18.21 -11.96
N ILE A 13 8.07 19.15 -12.85
CA ILE A 13 6.74 19.74 -12.88
C ILE A 13 5.75 18.61 -13.02
N ILE A 14 4.92 18.42 -12.01
CA ILE A 14 3.81 17.47 -12.07
C ILE A 14 2.94 17.84 -13.26
N LYS A 15 2.93 16.98 -14.27
CA LYS A 15 2.24 17.22 -15.53
C LYS A 15 0.73 17.15 -15.32
N LYS A 16 0.05 18.27 -15.44
CA LYS A 16 -1.40 18.36 -15.40
C LYS A 16 -2.01 17.95 -16.73
N ASP A 17 -3.13 17.25 -16.70
CA ASP A 17 -3.91 16.88 -17.88
C ASP A 17 -5.42 17.02 -17.58
N LYS A 18 -6.28 16.58 -18.53
CA LYS A 18 -7.74 16.67 -18.38
C LYS A 18 -8.35 15.87 -17.21
N TYR A 19 -7.57 14.98 -16.61
CA TYR A 19 -8.03 14.14 -15.48
C TYR A 19 -7.57 14.67 -14.12
N GLY A 20 -6.55 15.52 -14.05
CA GLY A 20 -6.00 16.09 -12.83
C GLY A 20 -4.49 16.34 -12.92
N PRO A 21 -3.80 16.49 -11.78
CA PRO A 21 -4.34 16.43 -10.41
C PRO A 21 -5.16 17.69 -10.05
N GLU A 22 -6.19 17.52 -9.21
CA GLU A 22 -6.97 18.64 -8.68
C GLU A 22 -6.17 19.43 -7.62
N TYR A 23 -5.41 18.72 -6.77
CA TYR A 23 -4.61 19.34 -5.71
C TYR A 23 -3.25 18.64 -5.59
N VAL A 24 -2.22 19.45 -5.40
CA VAL A 24 -0.88 19.02 -4.97
C VAL A 24 -0.54 19.87 -3.76
N VAL A 25 -0.39 19.22 -2.62
CA VAL A 25 -0.17 19.87 -1.32
C VAL A 25 1.13 19.34 -0.74
N GLU A 26 2.02 20.23 -0.38
CA GLU A 26 3.20 19.94 0.41
C GLU A 26 3.01 20.46 1.82
N VAL A 27 3.42 19.68 2.79
CA VAL A 27 3.29 19.97 4.22
C VAL A 27 4.66 19.84 4.87
N TYR A 28 5.05 20.85 5.63
CA TYR A 28 6.29 20.84 6.40
C TYR A 28 6.02 21.25 7.85
N ASP A 29 6.49 20.43 8.79
CA ASP A 29 6.49 20.74 10.22
C ASP A 29 7.94 20.89 10.69
N SER A 30 8.37 22.16 10.84
CA SER A 30 9.74 22.49 11.24
C SER A 30 10.11 22.04 12.64
N SER A 31 9.12 21.83 13.53
CA SER A 31 9.38 21.43 14.90
C SER A 31 9.92 20.01 15.05
N ILE A 32 9.59 19.14 14.08
CA ILE A 32 10.03 17.74 14.04
C ILE A 32 10.70 17.36 12.73
N GLY A 33 10.84 18.29 11.77
CA GLY A 33 11.40 18.04 10.46
C GLY A 33 10.56 17.14 9.57
N MET A 34 9.25 17.03 9.81
CA MET A 34 8.36 16.23 8.98
C MET A 34 8.06 16.93 7.66
N ASN A 35 8.35 16.28 6.55
CA ASN A 35 7.92 16.70 5.22
C ASN A 35 6.96 15.65 4.64
N GLY A 36 5.88 16.09 4.00
CA GLY A 36 4.89 15.20 3.42
C GLY A 36 4.12 15.82 2.27
N PHE A 37 3.53 14.95 1.46
CA PHE A 37 2.82 15.31 0.24
C PHE A 37 1.43 14.68 0.24
N LEU A 38 0.42 15.44 -0.20
CA LEU A 38 -0.89 14.91 -0.55
C LEU A 38 -1.20 15.32 -1.99
N VAL A 39 -1.45 14.34 -2.84
CA VAL A 39 -1.96 14.58 -4.18
C VAL A 39 -3.36 14.00 -4.29
N ILE A 40 -4.31 14.86 -4.64
CA ILE A 40 -5.67 14.49 -5.00
C ILE A 40 -5.75 14.60 -6.51
N ASP A 41 -5.80 13.44 -7.15
CA ASP A 41 -5.74 13.39 -8.61
C ASP A 41 -7.11 13.66 -9.22
N ASN A 42 -8.16 13.02 -8.72
CA ASN A 42 -9.50 13.16 -9.27
C ASN A 42 -10.57 12.82 -8.23
N THR A 43 -11.64 13.60 -8.18
CA THR A 43 -12.76 13.39 -7.23
C THR A 43 -14.13 13.27 -7.93
N VAL A 44 -14.16 13.02 -9.23
CA VAL A 44 -15.41 12.91 -10.02
C VAL A 44 -16.31 11.78 -9.51
N LEU A 45 -15.75 10.64 -9.12
CA LEU A 45 -16.51 9.50 -8.58
C LEU A 45 -16.72 9.56 -7.06
N GLY A 46 -16.16 10.56 -6.38
CA GLY A 46 -16.22 10.73 -4.94
C GLY A 46 -14.85 11.14 -4.35
N PRO A 47 -14.72 11.18 -3.02
CA PRO A 47 -13.45 11.58 -2.40
C PRO A 47 -12.30 10.73 -2.93
N GLY A 48 -11.15 11.35 -3.18
CA GLY A 48 -9.94 10.63 -3.56
C GLY A 48 -9.54 9.62 -2.48
N LYS A 49 -9.37 8.36 -2.85
CA LYS A 49 -8.98 7.27 -1.94
C LYS A 49 -7.58 6.80 -2.27
N GLY A 50 -6.73 6.70 -1.25
CA GLY A 50 -5.38 6.18 -1.41
C GLY A 50 -4.59 6.12 -0.12
N GLY A 51 -3.51 5.33 -0.12
CA GLY A 51 -2.67 5.09 1.06
C GLY A 51 -1.66 6.19 1.33
N ILE A 52 -1.09 6.17 2.54
CA ILE A 52 0.01 7.04 2.98
C ILE A 52 1.29 6.22 2.94
N ARG A 53 2.21 6.55 2.03
CA ARG A 53 3.54 5.93 1.93
C ARG A 53 4.52 6.63 2.86
N MET A 54 5.32 5.86 3.62
CA MET A 54 6.36 6.42 4.49
C MET A 54 7.72 5.83 4.12
N THR A 55 8.47 6.52 3.26
CA THR A 55 9.81 6.10 2.83
C THR A 55 10.77 7.28 2.80
N PRO A 56 12.09 7.05 2.91
CA PRO A 56 13.07 8.16 2.92
C PRO A 56 13.09 8.96 1.62
N GLY A 57 12.79 8.31 0.50
CA GLY A 57 12.91 8.91 -0.84
C GLY A 57 11.59 9.28 -1.50
N VAL A 58 10.45 9.26 -0.77
CA VAL A 58 9.17 9.62 -1.37
C VAL A 58 9.16 11.08 -1.85
N THR A 59 8.66 11.30 -3.06
CA THR A 59 8.58 12.61 -3.69
C THR A 59 7.15 12.96 -4.10
N ALA A 60 6.88 14.23 -4.32
CA ALA A 60 5.57 14.68 -4.83
C ALA A 60 5.24 14.05 -6.19
N GLU A 61 6.24 13.83 -7.06
CA GLU A 61 6.04 13.17 -8.36
C GLU A 61 5.65 11.70 -8.20
N GLU A 62 6.30 10.96 -7.30
CA GLU A 62 5.94 9.57 -6.99
C GLU A 62 4.50 9.50 -6.45
N VAL A 63 4.16 10.37 -5.49
CA VAL A 63 2.82 10.45 -4.92
C VAL A 63 1.77 10.77 -6.00
N TYR A 64 2.08 11.66 -6.94
CA TYR A 64 1.20 11.96 -8.08
C TYR A 64 0.96 10.73 -8.96
N ARG A 65 2.00 10.01 -9.36
CA ARG A 65 1.85 8.81 -10.19
C ARG A 65 0.99 7.75 -9.51
N LEU A 66 1.18 7.60 -8.20
CA LEU A 66 0.37 6.69 -7.39
C LEU A 66 -1.08 7.18 -7.23
N ALA A 67 -1.31 8.48 -7.09
CA ALA A 67 -2.65 9.05 -7.04
C ALA A 67 -3.42 8.81 -8.35
N ARG A 68 -2.77 8.97 -9.51
CA ARG A 68 -3.32 8.64 -10.83
C ARG A 68 -3.65 7.15 -10.93
N THR A 69 -2.76 6.28 -10.45
CA THR A 69 -3.04 4.83 -10.38
C THR A 69 -4.27 4.53 -9.54
N MET A 70 -4.45 5.25 -8.43
CA MET A 70 -5.67 5.09 -7.61
C MET A 70 -6.93 5.56 -8.32
N THR A 71 -6.86 6.63 -9.14
CA THR A 71 -7.99 7.06 -9.99
C THR A 71 -8.45 5.91 -10.91
N TRP A 72 -7.52 5.30 -11.63
CA TRP A 72 -7.83 4.17 -12.52
C TRP A 72 -8.33 2.96 -11.74
N LYS A 73 -7.64 2.60 -10.65
CA LYS A 73 -7.97 1.43 -9.84
C LYS A 73 -9.39 1.51 -9.25
N ASN A 74 -9.75 2.65 -8.67
CA ASN A 74 -11.07 2.84 -8.07
C ASN A 74 -12.18 2.88 -9.13
N SER A 75 -11.91 3.54 -10.26
CA SER A 75 -12.86 3.58 -11.40
C SER A 75 -13.11 2.19 -11.98
N LEU A 76 -12.06 1.40 -12.22
CA LEU A 76 -12.18 0.04 -12.76
C LEU A 76 -12.89 -0.90 -11.77
N ALA A 77 -12.75 -0.68 -10.47
CA ALA A 77 -13.44 -1.44 -9.44
C ALA A 77 -14.93 -1.02 -9.27
N GLY A 78 -15.38 0.04 -9.95
CA GLY A 78 -16.76 0.54 -9.86
C GLY A 78 -17.16 1.06 -8.47
N ILE A 79 -16.18 1.51 -7.67
CA ILE A 79 -16.43 2.00 -6.31
C ILE A 79 -16.57 3.54 -6.31
N PRO A 80 -17.35 4.12 -5.37
CA PRO A 80 -17.65 5.55 -5.36
C PRO A 80 -16.50 6.37 -4.75
N PHE A 81 -15.30 6.22 -5.31
CA PHE A 81 -14.11 6.94 -4.90
C PHE A 81 -13.31 7.43 -6.10
N GLY A 82 -12.79 8.63 -5.98
CA GLY A 82 -11.75 9.14 -6.86
C GLY A 82 -10.36 8.62 -6.49
N GLY A 83 -9.32 9.21 -7.05
CA GLY A 83 -7.93 8.85 -6.81
C GLY A 83 -7.18 9.89 -6.02
N ALA A 84 -6.48 9.46 -4.99
CA ALA A 84 -5.54 10.27 -4.25
C ALA A 84 -4.41 9.41 -3.69
N LYS A 85 -3.32 10.04 -3.25
CA LYS A 85 -2.21 9.40 -2.58
C LYS A 85 -1.54 10.39 -1.63
N ALA A 86 -0.95 9.87 -0.56
CA ALA A 86 -0.10 10.68 0.30
C ALA A 86 1.27 10.02 0.49
N GLY A 87 2.27 10.84 0.82
CA GLY A 87 3.60 10.40 1.16
C GLY A 87 4.14 11.21 2.33
N ILE A 88 4.88 10.57 3.22
CA ILE A 88 5.62 11.22 4.30
C ILE A 88 7.08 10.81 4.13
N VAL A 89 7.98 11.78 4.03
CA VAL A 89 9.42 11.52 3.99
C VAL A 89 9.83 11.01 5.37
N TRP A 90 10.19 9.72 5.42
CA TRP A 90 10.50 9.05 6.66
C TRP A 90 11.96 8.60 6.71
N PRO A 91 12.83 9.29 7.43
CA PRO A 91 14.27 8.96 7.48
C PRO A 91 14.58 7.72 8.34
N GLY A 92 13.58 7.15 9.00
CA GLY A 92 13.75 6.13 10.02
C GLY A 92 13.61 6.72 11.43
N GLY A 93 13.55 5.84 12.44
CA GLY A 93 13.41 6.22 13.84
C GLY A 93 12.49 5.26 14.61
N ASP A 94 12.24 5.60 15.85
CA ASP A 94 11.36 4.83 16.73
C ASP A 94 9.87 5.10 16.46
N ASP A 95 9.02 4.32 17.08
CA ASP A 95 7.58 4.44 16.99
C ASP A 95 7.03 5.79 17.50
N ASN A 96 7.70 6.41 18.48
CA ASN A 96 7.25 7.69 19.02
C ASN A 96 7.45 8.81 18.01
N LEU A 97 8.60 8.82 17.34
CA LEU A 97 8.88 9.77 16.27
C LEU A 97 7.94 9.52 15.08
N LYS A 98 7.75 8.26 14.68
CA LYS A 98 6.83 7.88 13.61
C LYS A 98 5.40 8.33 13.88
N LYS A 99 4.93 8.15 15.11
CA LYS A 99 3.62 8.63 15.57
C LYS A 99 3.50 10.15 15.42
N LYS A 100 4.51 10.91 15.86
CA LYS A 100 4.53 12.37 15.73
C LYS A 100 4.43 12.80 14.25
N PHE A 101 5.17 12.15 13.34
CA PHE A 101 5.11 12.42 11.90
C PHE A 101 3.71 12.20 11.35
N VAL A 102 3.12 11.02 11.62
CA VAL A 102 1.76 10.68 11.15
C VAL A 102 0.73 11.65 11.69
N GLN A 103 0.80 11.99 12.99
CA GLN A 103 -0.16 12.91 13.62
C GLN A 103 -0.01 14.35 13.12
N SER A 104 1.22 14.83 12.92
CA SER A 104 1.46 16.17 12.36
C SER A 104 0.92 16.26 10.93
N PHE A 105 1.25 15.30 10.09
CA PHE A 105 0.72 15.23 8.73
C PHE A 105 -0.81 15.18 8.70
N ALA A 106 -1.42 14.32 9.53
CA ALA A 106 -2.88 14.17 9.62
C ALA A 106 -3.58 15.50 9.99
N LYS A 107 -3.02 16.25 10.94
CA LYS A 107 -3.54 17.57 11.36
C LYS A 107 -3.44 18.59 10.23
N ALA A 108 -2.31 18.63 9.53
CA ALA A 108 -2.08 19.58 8.46
C ALA A 108 -3.01 19.38 7.25
N ILE A 109 -3.30 18.13 6.88
CA ILE A 109 -4.20 17.83 5.77
C ILE A 109 -5.69 17.72 6.17
N LYS A 110 -6.02 17.99 7.45
CA LYS A 110 -7.40 17.90 7.97
C LYS A 110 -8.45 18.61 7.11
N PRO A 111 -8.21 19.78 6.50
CA PRO A 111 -9.19 20.45 5.64
C PRO A 111 -9.64 19.65 4.41
N PHE A 112 -8.80 18.71 3.94
CA PHE A 112 -9.11 17.88 2.77
C PHE A 112 -9.87 16.61 3.12
N LEU A 113 -9.85 16.19 4.40
CA LEU A 113 -10.43 14.91 4.81
C LEU A 113 -11.93 14.84 4.58
N MET A 114 -12.41 13.66 4.26
CA MET A 114 -13.80 13.26 3.98
C MET A 114 -14.38 13.83 2.68
N LYS A 115 -14.16 15.10 2.39
CA LYS A 115 -14.69 15.72 1.18
C LYS A 115 -13.82 15.47 -0.04
N LYS A 116 -12.52 15.47 0.16
CA LYS A 116 -11.53 15.37 -0.92
C LYS A 116 -10.58 14.18 -0.79
N TYR A 117 -10.35 13.70 0.44
CA TYR A 117 -9.40 12.61 0.68
C TYR A 117 -9.83 11.69 1.82
N ILE A 118 -9.64 10.39 1.62
CA ILE A 118 -9.74 9.32 2.62
C ILE A 118 -8.45 8.51 2.59
N ALA A 119 -7.75 8.46 3.72
CA ALA A 119 -6.49 7.77 3.87
C ALA A 119 -6.64 6.25 3.91
N GLY A 120 -5.52 5.55 3.76
CA GLY A 120 -5.38 4.11 3.95
C GLY A 120 -3.93 3.74 4.18
N PRO A 121 -3.63 2.48 4.51
CA PRO A 121 -2.26 2.00 4.61
C PRO A 121 -1.57 1.88 3.24
N ASP A 122 -0.25 1.96 3.23
CA ASP A 122 0.63 1.69 2.10
C ASP A 122 2.01 1.23 2.62
N VAL A 123 3.07 1.37 1.83
CA VAL A 123 4.43 0.98 2.23
C VAL A 123 4.80 1.66 3.55
N ASN A 124 5.24 0.85 4.51
CA ASN A 124 5.64 1.26 5.86
C ASN A 124 4.56 1.98 6.69
N THR A 125 3.28 1.81 6.33
CA THR A 125 2.14 2.19 7.17
C THR A 125 1.12 1.04 7.23
N GLY A 126 0.55 0.83 8.39
CA GLY A 126 -0.42 -0.23 8.66
C GLY A 126 -1.54 0.23 9.57
N GLU A 127 -2.17 -0.71 10.24
CA GLU A 127 -3.28 -0.45 11.16
C GLU A 127 -2.93 0.55 12.27
N LYS A 128 -1.71 0.43 12.81
CA LYS A 128 -1.19 1.27 13.88
C LYS A 128 -1.08 2.73 13.45
N GLU A 129 -0.53 2.99 12.28
CA GLU A 129 -0.42 4.33 11.71
C GLU A 129 -1.80 4.91 11.36
N MET A 130 -2.71 4.08 10.84
CA MET A 130 -4.09 4.52 10.58
C MET A 130 -4.86 4.82 11.87
N GLN A 131 -4.58 4.11 12.96
CA GLN A 131 -5.10 4.45 14.28
C GLN A 131 -4.61 5.85 14.71
N TRP A 132 -3.31 6.12 14.66
CA TRP A 132 -2.76 7.42 15.02
C TRP A 132 -3.30 8.55 14.14
N PHE A 133 -3.53 8.27 12.86
CA PHE A 133 -4.10 9.23 11.91
C PHE A 133 -5.53 9.63 12.30
N VAL A 134 -6.41 8.67 12.60
CA VAL A 134 -7.80 8.97 12.96
C VAL A 134 -7.92 9.58 14.35
N GLU A 135 -7.05 9.21 15.29
CA GLU A 135 -6.95 9.85 16.61
C GLU A 135 -6.58 11.33 16.47
N ALA A 136 -5.55 11.65 15.66
CA ALA A 136 -5.09 13.03 15.48
C ALA A 136 -6.13 13.94 14.80
N THR A 137 -7.02 13.37 13.99
CA THR A 137 -8.08 14.11 13.30
C THR A 137 -9.41 14.09 14.04
N SER A 138 -9.52 13.26 15.09
CA SER A 138 -10.77 12.96 15.82
C SER A 138 -11.89 12.49 14.88
N ASN A 139 -11.51 11.72 13.83
CA ASN A 139 -12.45 11.27 12.81
C ASN A 139 -12.14 9.85 12.35
N LEU A 140 -12.92 8.88 12.83
CA LEU A 140 -12.78 7.47 12.47
C LEU A 140 -13.02 7.18 10.98
N ARG A 141 -13.71 8.05 10.27
CA ARG A 141 -14.00 7.89 8.84
C ARG A 141 -12.89 8.41 7.93
N ALA A 142 -11.90 9.13 8.50
CA ALA A 142 -10.82 9.74 7.74
C ALA A 142 -9.82 8.73 7.14
N ALA A 143 -9.81 7.49 7.64
CA ALA A 143 -8.96 6.42 7.11
C ALA A 143 -9.65 5.06 7.13
N THR A 144 -9.25 4.19 6.18
CA THR A 144 -9.52 2.74 6.19
C THR A 144 -8.29 1.97 6.65
N GLY A 145 -8.39 0.65 6.83
CA GLY A 145 -7.29 -0.18 7.30
C GLY A 145 -6.88 0.11 8.75
N LYS A 146 -7.83 0.53 9.57
CA LYS A 146 -7.69 0.70 11.01
C LYS A 146 -7.79 -0.66 11.72
N PRO A 147 -7.28 -0.80 12.95
CA PRO A 147 -7.52 -1.98 13.77
C PRO A 147 -9.02 -2.31 13.88
N SER A 148 -9.36 -3.60 13.85
CA SER A 148 -10.76 -4.07 13.89
C SER A 148 -11.51 -3.61 15.15
N LYS A 149 -10.81 -3.40 16.26
CA LYS A 149 -11.36 -2.88 17.51
C LYS A 149 -11.80 -1.41 17.46
N LEU A 150 -11.35 -0.65 16.46
CA LEU A 150 -11.75 0.74 16.25
C LEU A 150 -13.05 0.80 15.44
N CYS A 151 -14.15 0.71 16.14
CA CYS A 151 -15.49 0.81 15.58
C CYS A 151 -16.08 2.21 15.76
N HIS A 152 -17.00 2.58 14.86
CA HIS A 152 -17.87 3.73 15.09
C HIS A 152 -18.76 3.46 16.34
N PRO A 153 -19.14 4.48 17.11
CA PRO A 153 -20.00 4.27 18.29
C PRO A 153 -21.30 3.48 18.05
N THR A 154 -21.81 3.48 16.81
CA THR A 154 -22.96 2.64 16.41
C THR A 154 -22.62 1.15 16.22
N GLY A 155 -21.36 0.76 16.33
CA GLY A 155 -20.89 -0.61 16.12
C GLY A 155 -20.83 -1.10 14.66
N GLU A 156 -21.37 -0.37 13.71
CA GLU A 156 -21.57 -0.83 12.33
C GLU A 156 -20.39 -0.67 11.39
N ARG A 157 -19.32 0.04 11.78
CA ARG A 157 -18.20 0.41 10.90
C ARG A 157 -16.87 0.26 11.60
N CYS A 158 -16.49 -1.00 11.81
CA CYS A 158 -15.19 -1.35 12.35
C CYS A 158 -14.09 -1.34 11.28
N GLY A 159 -12.83 -1.37 11.70
CA GLY A 159 -11.71 -1.60 10.80
C GLY A 159 -11.77 -3.01 10.20
N LEU A 160 -11.34 -3.15 8.94
CA LEU A 160 -11.08 -4.45 8.32
C LEU A 160 -9.58 -4.71 8.42
N PRO A 161 -9.16 -5.77 9.12
CA PRO A 161 -7.75 -6.04 9.32
C PRO A 161 -7.06 -6.48 8.02
N HIS A 162 -5.81 -6.07 7.89
CA HIS A 162 -4.96 -6.42 6.74
C HIS A 162 -4.64 -7.92 6.70
N GLU A 163 -4.69 -8.57 7.85
CA GLU A 163 -4.46 -10.01 8.03
C GLU A 163 -5.49 -10.88 7.31
N LEU A 164 -6.61 -10.31 6.86
CA LEU A 164 -7.57 -11.03 6.01
C LEU A 164 -7.05 -11.27 4.59
N GLY A 165 -5.94 -10.67 4.19
CA GLY A 165 -5.24 -10.97 2.94
C GLY A 165 -5.99 -10.57 1.66
N SER A 166 -6.89 -9.60 1.73
CA SER A 166 -7.73 -9.18 0.58
C SER A 166 -6.92 -8.80 -0.66
N THR A 167 -5.73 -8.22 -0.48
CA THR A 167 -4.85 -7.86 -1.62
C THR A 167 -4.33 -9.11 -2.32
N GLY A 168 -3.82 -10.10 -1.57
CA GLY A 168 -3.35 -11.36 -2.15
C GLY A 168 -4.47 -12.15 -2.83
N TYR A 169 -5.68 -12.13 -2.26
CA TYR A 169 -6.86 -12.68 -2.94
C TYR A 169 -7.11 -11.99 -4.28
N GLY A 170 -7.10 -10.66 -4.33
CA GLY A 170 -7.29 -9.89 -5.57
C GLY A 170 -6.23 -10.20 -6.63
N VAL A 171 -4.96 -10.36 -6.23
CA VAL A 171 -3.87 -10.76 -7.14
C VAL A 171 -4.13 -12.15 -7.71
N ALA A 172 -4.52 -13.12 -6.89
CA ALA A 172 -4.81 -14.48 -7.34
C ALA A 172 -5.99 -14.52 -8.33
N GLN A 173 -7.07 -13.76 -8.06
CA GLN A 173 -8.21 -13.66 -8.97
C GLN A 173 -7.82 -13.03 -10.31
N ALA A 174 -7.04 -11.94 -10.28
CA ALA A 174 -6.55 -11.30 -11.50
C ALA A 174 -5.66 -12.25 -12.32
N ALA A 175 -4.78 -13.01 -11.68
CA ALA A 175 -3.95 -14.01 -12.32
C ALA A 175 -4.79 -15.12 -12.98
N ALA A 176 -5.80 -15.65 -12.27
CA ALA A 176 -6.70 -16.66 -12.79
C ALA A 176 -7.47 -16.17 -14.04
N ILE A 177 -7.95 -14.92 -14.01
CA ILE A 177 -8.62 -14.30 -15.17
C ILE A 177 -7.63 -14.16 -16.35
N ALA A 178 -6.41 -13.69 -16.09
CA ALA A 178 -5.40 -13.54 -17.13
C ALA A 178 -5.03 -14.88 -17.80
N VAL A 179 -4.88 -15.94 -17.00
CA VAL A 179 -4.64 -17.30 -17.48
C VAL A 179 -5.80 -17.79 -18.35
N LYS A 180 -7.05 -17.60 -17.89
CA LYS A 180 -8.25 -17.96 -18.64
C LYS A 180 -8.35 -17.22 -19.97
N LEU A 181 -8.03 -15.91 -20.00
CA LEU A 181 -8.02 -15.10 -21.24
C LEU A 181 -6.97 -15.58 -22.27
N LYS A 182 -5.93 -16.28 -21.79
CA LYS A 182 -4.94 -16.94 -22.66
C LYS A 182 -5.36 -18.35 -23.11
N GLY A 183 -6.57 -18.78 -22.77
CA GLY A 183 -7.06 -20.12 -23.08
C GLY A 183 -6.40 -21.24 -22.27
N LEU A 184 -5.77 -20.89 -21.14
CA LEU A 184 -5.10 -21.83 -20.26
C LEU A 184 -5.97 -22.13 -19.03
N ASP A 185 -5.70 -23.27 -18.37
CA ASP A 185 -6.29 -23.65 -17.11
C ASP A 185 -5.31 -23.34 -15.97
N ILE A 186 -5.77 -22.62 -14.94
CA ILE A 186 -4.94 -22.26 -13.80
C ILE A 186 -4.34 -23.48 -13.09
N SER A 187 -5.08 -24.60 -13.02
CA SER A 187 -4.63 -25.84 -12.41
C SER A 187 -3.49 -26.55 -13.18
N ARG A 188 -3.23 -26.12 -14.42
CA ARG A 188 -2.14 -26.64 -15.27
C ARG A 188 -1.00 -25.64 -15.42
N THR A 189 -1.03 -24.53 -14.66
CA THR A 189 -0.01 -23.50 -14.74
C THR A 189 1.02 -23.61 -13.63
N THR A 190 2.24 -23.20 -13.94
CA THR A 190 3.28 -22.97 -12.94
C THR A 190 3.35 -21.49 -12.65
N VAL A 191 3.59 -21.15 -11.38
CA VAL A 191 3.62 -19.76 -10.88
C VAL A 191 4.90 -19.51 -10.11
N ALA A 192 5.51 -18.35 -10.34
CA ALA A 192 6.56 -17.77 -9.52
C ALA A 192 6.00 -16.54 -8.79
N ILE A 193 6.28 -16.43 -7.49
CA ILE A 193 5.83 -15.31 -6.65
C ILE A 193 7.05 -14.53 -6.19
N GLU A 194 7.16 -13.27 -6.60
CA GLU A 194 8.18 -12.36 -6.10
C GLU A 194 7.66 -11.60 -4.88
N GLY A 195 8.33 -11.83 -3.73
CA GLY A 195 7.97 -11.25 -2.45
C GLY A 195 7.06 -12.14 -1.60
N PHE A 196 7.55 -12.57 -0.43
CA PHE A 196 6.81 -13.40 0.53
C PHE A 196 6.35 -12.59 1.76
N GLY A 197 5.87 -11.36 1.50
CA GLY A 197 5.15 -10.54 2.48
C GLY A 197 3.68 -10.98 2.63
N ASN A 198 2.84 -10.11 3.19
CA ASN A 198 1.40 -10.38 3.33
C ASN A 198 0.74 -10.70 1.98
N VAL A 199 0.97 -9.89 0.94
CA VAL A 199 0.38 -10.10 -0.38
C VAL A 199 0.82 -11.44 -0.98
N GLY A 200 2.13 -11.74 -0.96
CA GLY A 200 2.67 -12.99 -1.52
C GLY A 200 2.17 -14.23 -0.79
N GLU A 201 2.05 -14.18 0.54
CA GLU A 201 1.49 -15.27 1.34
C GLU A 201 0.06 -15.61 0.92
N PHE A 202 -0.82 -14.61 0.88
CA PHE A 202 -2.22 -14.84 0.49
C PHE A 202 -2.38 -15.15 -0.99
N THR A 203 -1.50 -14.63 -1.86
CA THR A 203 -1.45 -15.03 -3.27
C THR A 203 -1.10 -16.51 -3.40
N LEU A 204 -0.09 -16.99 -2.67
CA LEU A 204 0.26 -18.41 -2.59
C LEU A 204 -0.95 -19.26 -2.20
N ARG A 205 -1.58 -18.93 -1.06
CA ARG A 205 -2.75 -19.67 -0.55
C ARG A 205 -3.87 -19.79 -1.58
N HIS A 206 -4.23 -18.69 -2.20
CA HIS A 206 -5.35 -18.67 -3.14
C HIS A 206 -5.01 -19.35 -4.47
N LEU A 207 -3.81 -19.16 -5.02
CA LEU A 207 -3.41 -19.82 -6.25
C LEU A 207 -3.23 -21.33 -6.07
N ALA A 208 -2.64 -21.77 -4.96
CA ALA A 208 -2.54 -23.18 -4.61
C ALA A 208 -3.94 -23.80 -4.43
N GLY A 209 -4.86 -23.09 -3.77
CA GLY A 209 -6.26 -23.50 -3.63
C GLY A 209 -7.02 -23.61 -4.96
N MET A 210 -6.60 -22.88 -6.01
CA MET A 210 -7.11 -23.02 -7.37
C MET A 210 -6.41 -24.13 -8.17
N GLY A 211 -5.44 -24.83 -7.58
CA GLY A 211 -4.68 -25.91 -8.21
C GLY A 211 -3.44 -25.48 -8.97
N ALA A 212 -3.06 -24.19 -8.96
CA ALA A 212 -1.84 -23.74 -9.58
C ALA A 212 -0.60 -24.29 -8.87
N LYS A 213 0.42 -24.68 -9.62
CA LYS A 213 1.67 -25.17 -9.10
C LYS A 213 2.64 -24.01 -8.85
N VAL A 214 2.81 -23.61 -7.58
CA VAL A 214 3.83 -22.60 -7.24
C VAL A 214 5.20 -23.25 -7.23
N VAL A 215 6.07 -22.85 -8.14
CA VAL A 215 7.41 -23.41 -8.35
C VAL A 215 8.54 -22.56 -7.83
N ALA A 216 8.29 -21.26 -7.60
CA ALA A 216 9.27 -20.34 -7.05
C ALA A 216 8.63 -19.32 -6.13
N ILE A 217 9.36 -18.95 -5.09
CA ILE A 217 8.99 -17.84 -4.21
C ILE A 217 10.24 -17.14 -3.70
N THR A 218 10.20 -15.80 -3.57
CA THR A 218 11.34 -15.00 -3.12
C THR A 218 10.95 -14.06 -1.98
N ASP A 219 11.95 -13.59 -1.25
CA ASP A 219 11.87 -12.44 -0.37
C ASP A 219 13.15 -11.58 -0.47
N VAL A 220 13.36 -10.65 0.46
CA VAL A 220 14.55 -9.78 0.47
C VAL A 220 15.87 -10.51 0.73
N HIS A 221 15.83 -11.75 1.18
CA HIS A 221 17.01 -12.57 1.49
C HIS A 221 17.38 -13.51 0.34
N GLY A 222 16.47 -13.74 -0.60
CA GLY A 222 16.68 -14.63 -1.73
C GLY A 222 15.42 -15.38 -2.13
N GLY A 223 15.57 -16.49 -2.83
CA GLY A 223 14.45 -17.27 -3.35
C GLY A 223 14.71 -18.75 -3.34
N VAL A 224 13.64 -19.51 -3.50
CA VAL A 224 13.64 -20.96 -3.62
C VAL A 224 12.90 -21.37 -4.89
N TYR A 225 13.39 -22.39 -5.55
CA TYR A 225 12.78 -22.97 -6.74
C TYR A 225 12.75 -24.49 -6.66
N ASP A 226 11.60 -25.06 -6.98
CA ASP A 226 11.43 -26.50 -7.22
C ASP A 226 10.48 -26.71 -8.41
N LYS A 227 10.96 -27.39 -9.47
CA LYS A 227 10.16 -27.70 -10.67
C LYS A 227 8.94 -28.55 -10.38
N ASN A 228 8.97 -29.34 -9.32
CA ASN A 228 7.89 -30.22 -8.91
C ASN A 228 6.79 -29.49 -8.12
N GLY A 229 7.05 -28.25 -7.72
CA GLY A 229 6.19 -27.42 -6.91
C GLY A 229 6.64 -27.33 -5.46
N LEU A 230 6.44 -26.16 -4.87
CA LEU A 230 6.73 -25.90 -3.46
C LEU A 230 5.51 -26.28 -2.61
N ASP A 231 5.77 -26.94 -1.49
CA ASP A 231 4.71 -27.27 -0.53
C ASP A 231 4.25 -26.03 0.23
N GLU A 232 2.98 -25.68 0.04
CA GLU A 232 2.34 -24.52 0.69
C GLU A 232 2.47 -24.57 2.22
N LYS A 233 2.25 -25.74 2.83
CA LYS A 233 2.25 -25.90 4.30
C LYS A 233 3.63 -25.63 4.88
N ILE A 234 4.68 -26.10 4.21
CA ILE A 234 6.07 -25.86 4.63
C ILE A 234 6.38 -24.36 4.54
N LEU A 235 6.04 -23.72 3.41
CA LEU A 235 6.27 -22.27 3.24
C LEU A 235 5.51 -21.45 4.29
N LEU A 236 4.25 -21.76 4.56
CA LEU A 236 3.46 -21.06 5.56
C LEU A 236 3.99 -21.28 6.98
N ASN A 237 4.50 -22.47 7.28
CA ASN A 237 5.14 -22.73 8.57
C ASN A 237 6.42 -21.89 8.74
N LEU A 238 7.26 -21.82 7.72
CA LEU A 238 8.44 -20.91 7.73
C LEU A 238 8.00 -19.48 7.98
N LYS A 239 6.98 -19.01 7.29
CA LYS A 239 6.42 -17.67 7.47
C LYS A 239 5.94 -17.39 8.90
N HIS A 240 5.21 -18.32 9.51
CA HIS A 240 4.75 -18.22 10.90
C HIS A 240 5.92 -18.18 11.88
N GLN A 241 7.02 -18.87 11.58
CA GLN A 241 8.26 -18.84 12.35
C GLN A 241 9.11 -17.57 12.07
N LYS A 242 8.63 -16.64 11.24
CA LYS A 242 9.36 -15.44 10.77
C LYS A 242 10.67 -15.76 10.03
N LYS A 243 10.70 -16.91 9.37
CA LYS A 243 11.83 -17.39 8.56
C LYS A 243 11.64 -17.04 7.10
N SER A 244 12.75 -16.93 6.37
CA SER A 244 12.77 -16.70 4.93
C SER A 244 12.41 -17.98 4.17
N PRO A 245 11.76 -17.89 2.98
CA PRO A 245 11.54 -19.03 2.10
C PRO A 245 12.84 -19.70 1.64
N ILE A 246 13.99 -19.04 1.73
CA ILE A 246 15.29 -19.65 1.40
C ILE A 246 15.64 -20.84 2.31
N GLU A 247 15.00 -20.94 3.49
CA GLU A 247 15.14 -22.08 4.40
C GLU A 247 14.33 -23.31 3.97
N TYR A 248 13.52 -23.19 2.92
CA TYR A 248 12.78 -24.31 2.36
C TYR A 248 13.75 -25.41 1.87
N PRO A 249 13.47 -26.71 2.12
CA PRO A 249 14.33 -27.81 1.72
C PRO A 249 14.19 -28.11 0.21
N ALA A 250 14.73 -27.26 -0.64
CA ALA A 250 14.75 -27.44 -2.08
C ALA A 250 16.17 -27.61 -2.63
N GLU A 251 16.27 -28.20 -3.82
CA GLU A 251 17.55 -28.41 -4.51
C GLU A 251 18.21 -27.10 -4.99
N ARG A 252 17.42 -26.05 -5.22
CA ARG A 252 17.88 -24.74 -5.72
C ARG A 252 17.37 -23.60 -4.87
N LYS A 253 18.29 -22.79 -4.46
CA LYS A 253 18.06 -21.58 -3.66
C LYS A 253 18.73 -20.37 -4.30
#